data_e82c894f4de18542969f62e3287bd51b
#
_entry.id   e82c894f4de18542969f62e3287bd51b
#
_cell.length_a   1.000
_cell.length_b   1.000
_cell.length_c   1.000
_cell.angle_alpha   90.00
_cell.angle_beta   90.00
_cell.angle_gamma   90.00
#
_symmetry.space_group_name_H-M   'P 1'
#
loop_
_entity.id
_entity.type
_entity.pdbx_description
1 polymer ?
#
loop_
_entity_poly.entity_id
_entity_poly.type
_entity_poly.pdbx_seq_one_letter_code
_entity_poly.pdbx_strand_id
1 'polypeptide(L)'
;VNPNEPPYRAHLLSSQDLVTTPAAKRAGFVTAILEKSKLADSFIRDARTLRAKASAARTPEDLLNLEDIQAALLTAAGVSDKAANYLDANDRREILREYVKNVLAPAGDKFVEELVYRFLLTRGDTLGGKVRNLVGVWAQRQFTNYIVSEFRVAGRELRWLDARRTRWQPIDALTDPDQVRAFTWTTGYLPRVLAYNISVPLIKTDEEMAGESATAEDARSRGGKNVDLCLLHTTADAYIARPTRPRAVKESQHYVALGELKGGIDPAGADEHWKTASAHLARIRRSFAALGAAPALFFIGNAIEASMAGEIWGMLERGELTNAANMTDDRQAVSLVSWLCKL
;
A
#
# COMPACT_ATOMS: atom_id res chain seq x y z
N VAL A 1 34.21 0.78 -0.99
CA VAL A 1 33.33 1.83 -1.53
C VAL A 1 33.92 3.17 -1.11
N ASN A 2 34.14 4.06 -2.05
CA ASN A 2 34.66 5.41 -1.78
C ASN A 2 33.64 6.15 -0.94
N PRO A 3 33.98 6.66 0.27
CA PRO A 3 33.02 7.33 1.16
C PRO A 3 32.43 8.64 0.58
N ASN A 4 33.02 9.15 -0.48
CA ASN A 4 32.56 10.37 -1.17
C ASN A 4 31.68 10.07 -2.40
N GLU A 5 31.43 8.82 -2.73
CA GLU A 5 30.62 8.46 -3.89
C GLU A 5 29.14 8.33 -3.48
N PRO A 6 28.19 8.90 -4.27
CA PRO A 6 26.77 8.77 -3.96
C PRO A 6 26.35 7.30 -3.88
N PRO A 7 25.52 6.89 -2.90
CA PRO A 7 25.23 5.47 -2.64
C PRO A 7 24.59 4.74 -3.84
N TYR A 8 23.83 5.43 -4.68
CA TYR A 8 23.22 4.83 -5.86
C TYR A 8 24.25 4.35 -6.89
N ARG A 9 25.44 4.94 -6.94
CA ARG A 9 26.51 4.55 -7.84
C ARG A 9 27.03 3.11 -7.60
N ALA A 10 26.76 2.55 -6.45
CA ALA A 10 27.09 1.16 -6.14
C ALA A 10 26.34 0.14 -7.02
N HIS A 11 25.22 0.53 -7.65
CA HIS A 11 24.38 -0.36 -8.44
C HIS A 11 23.74 0.29 -9.69
N LEU A 12 23.87 1.61 -9.88
CA LEU A 12 23.37 2.34 -11.04
C LEU A 12 24.52 3.08 -11.73
N LEU A 13 24.69 2.82 -13.01
CA LEU A 13 25.66 3.53 -13.88
C LEU A 13 24.95 4.59 -14.74
N SER A 14 23.67 4.35 -15.07
CA SER A 14 22.85 5.22 -15.91
C SER A 14 21.38 5.10 -15.53
N SER A 15 20.53 5.99 -16.06
CA SER A 15 19.08 5.89 -15.94
C SER A 15 18.51 4.58 -16.50
N GLN A 16 19.19 4.01 -17.52
CA GLN A 16 18.74 2.78 -18.18
C GLN A 16 18.72 1.58 -17.21
N ASP A 17 19.61 1.55 -16.22
CA ASP A 17 19.65 0.47 -15.20
C ASP A 17 18.38 0.42 -14.35
N LEU A 18 17.70 1.55 -14.17
CA LEU A 18 16.43 1.64 -13.45
C LEU A 18 15.25 1.08 -14.25
N VAL A 19 15.34 0.98 -15.57
CA VAL A 19 14.20 0.60 -16.41
C VAL A 19 13.81 -0.86 -16.18
N THR A 20 12.54 -1.10 -15.91
CA THR A 20 12.02 -2.46 -15.73
C THR A 20 12.02 -3.22 -17.04
N THR A 21 12.69 -4.36 -17.05
CA THR A 21 12.82 -5.17 -18.27
C THR A 21 11.48 -5.76 -18.71
N PRO A 22 11.30 -6.01 -20.05
CA PRO A 22 10.09 -6.68 -20.55
C PRO A 22 9.83 -8.04 -19.91
N ALA A 23 10.89 -8.78 -19.57
CA ALA A 23 10.78 -10.07 -18.90
C ALA A 23 10.22 -9.92 -17.47
N ALA A 24 10.70 -8.93 -16.70
CA ALA A 24 10.21 -8.64 -15.34
C ALA A 24 8.75 -8.15 -15.38
N LYS A 25 8.39 -7.27 -16.31
CA LYS A 25 6.99 -6.84 -16.52
C LYS A 25 6.08 -8.04 -16.76
N ARG A 26 6.45 -8.91 -17.70
CA ARG A 26 5.67 -10.13 -18.00
C ARG A 26 5.53 -11.05 -16.78
N ALA A 27 6.61 -11.29 -16.05
CA ALA A 27 6.58 -12.11 -14.83
C ALA A 27 5.64 -11.51 -13.78
N GLY A 28 5.69 -10.20 -13.57
CA GLY A 28 4.81 -9.48 -12.66
C GLY A 28 3.33 -9.57 -13.05
N PHE A 29 3.00 -9.39 -14.35
CA PHE A 29 1.63 -9.58 -14.84
C PHE A 29 1.13 -11.02 -14.65
N VAL A 30 1.96 -12.03 -14.95
CA VAL A 30 1.58 -13.44 -14.73
C VAL A 30 1.25 -13.68 -13.26
N THR A 31 2.10 -13.21 -12.35
CA THR A 31 1.86 -13.33 -10.90
C THR A 31 0.55 -12.65 -10.50
N ALA A 32 0.32 -11.41 -10.93
CA ALA A 32 -0.90 -10.66 -10.60
C ALA A 32 -2.18 -11.36 -11.13
N ILE A 33 -2.12 -11.91 -12.35
CA ILE A 33 -3.25 -12.64 -12.96
C ILE A 33 -3.56 -13.93 -12.18
N LEU A 34 -2.54 -14.70 -11.82
CA LEU A 34 -2.74 -15.95 -11.06
C LEU A 34 -3.34 -15.67 -9.68
N GLU A 35 -2.89 -14.64 -8.99
CA GLU A 35 -3.44 -14.26 -7.70
C GLU A 35 -4.87 -13.69 -7.83
N LYS A 36 -5.14 -12.90 -8.87
CA LYS A 36 -6.50 -12.45 -9.18
C LYS A 36 -7.44 -13.64 -9.39
N SER A 37 -7.00 -14.66 -10.09
CA SER A 37 -7.77 -15.90 -10.31
C SER A 37 -8.09 -16.60 -8.98
N LYS A 38 -7.10 -16.78 -8.10
CA LYS A 38 -7.32 -17.39 -6.77
C LYS A 38 -8.31 -16.59 -5.91
N LEU A 39 -8.23 -15.24 -5.94
CA LEU A 39 -9.17 -14.39 -5.22
C LEU A 39 -10.60 -14.48 -5.79
N ALA A 40 -10.74 -14.64 -7.10
CA ALA A 40 -12.03 -14.78 -7.77
C ALA A 40 -12.79 -16.04 -7.35
N ASP A 41 -12.09 -17.13 -7.00
CA ASP A 41 -12.69 -18.39 -6.58
C ASP A 41 -13.63 -18.25 -5.38
N SER A 42 -13.34 -17.34 -4.45
CA SER A 42 -14.23 -17.07 -3.32
C SER A 42 -15.55 -16.47 -3.80
N PHE A 43 -15.51 -15.51 -4.71
CA PHE A 43 -16.70 -14.85 -5.25
C PHE A 43 -17.54 -15.79 -6.12
N ILE A 44 -16.90 -16.71 -6.83
CA ILE A 44 -17.60 -17.75 -7.59
C ILE A 44 -18.33 -18.71 -6.65
N ARG A 45 -17.73 -19.10 -5.52
CA ARG A 45 -18.42 -19.91 -4.49
C ARG A 45 -19.60 -19.17 -3.89
N ASP A 46 -19.43 -17.89 -3.55
CA ASP A 46 -20.51 -17.06 -3.02
C ASP A 46 -21.66 -16.93 -4.03
N ALA A 47 -21.36 -16.74 -5.31
CA ALA A 47 -22.36 -16.69 -6.39
C ALA A 47 -23.12 -18.00 -6.57
N ARG A 48 -22.44 -19.15 -6.46
CA ARG A 48 -23.11 -20.47 -6.47
C ARG A 48 -24.04 -20.65 -5.28
N THR A 49 -23.63 -20.22 -4.10
CA THR A 49 -24.45 -20.25 -2.87
C THR A 49 -25.65 -19.32 -3.02
N LEU A 50 -25.44 -18.09 -3.52
CA LEU A 50 -26.53 -17.16 -3.80
C LEU A 50 -27.55 -17.75 -4.78
N ARG A 51 -27.09 -18.34 -5.89
CA ARG A 51 -27.93 -19.01 -6.86
C ARG A 51 -28.80 -20.10 -6.21
N ALA A 52 -28.18 -20.97 -5.42
CA ALA A 52 -28.89 -22.09 -4.76
C ALA A 52 -29.98 -21.58 -3.81
N LYS A 53 -29.70 -20.52 -3.01
CA LYS A 53 -30.67 -19.93 -2.08
C LYS A 53 -31.77 -19.16 -2.82
N ALA A 54 -31.41 -18.35 -3.80
CA ALA A 54 -32.36 -17.55 -4.58
C ALA A 54 -33.31 -18.40 -5.42
N SER A 55 -32.94 -19.65 -5.77
CA SER A 55 -33.79 -20.59 -6.50
C SER A 55 -34.99 -21.06 -5.68
N ALA A 56 -35.08 -20.75 -4.39
CA ALA A 56 -36.29 -20.99 -3.58
C ALA A 56 -37.42 -19.97 -3.85
N ALA A 57 -37.05 -18.79 -4.40
CA ALA A 57 -38.02 -17.75 -4.80
C ALA A 57 -38.75 -18.18 -6.07
N ARG A 58 -40.06 -17.91 -6.12
CA ARG A 58 -40.91 -18.14 -7.32
C ARG A 58 -41.03 -16.86 -8.15
N THR A 59 -40.98 -15.72 -7.50
CA THR A 59 -41.03 -14.38 -8.11
C THR A 59 -39.85 -13.55 -7.64
N PRO A 60 -39.48 -12.50 -8.39
CA PRO A 60 -38.42 -11.56 -7.94
C PRO A 60 -38.70 -10.95 -6.56
N GLU A 61 -39.95 -10.67 -6.24
CA GLU A 61 -40.42 -10.08 -4.98
C GLU A 61 -40.17 -11.04 -3.79
N ASP A 62 -40.25 -12.34 -3.98
CA ASP A 62 -39.97 -13.33 -2.94
C ASP A 62 -38.55 -13.22 -2.39
N LEU A 63 -37.60 -12.73 -3.20
CA LEU A 63 -36.22 -12.52 -2.78
C LEU A 63 -36.10 -11.53 -1.62
N LEU A 64 -37.03 -10.57 -1.51
CA LEU A 64 -37.05 -9.58 -0.41
C LEU A 64 -37.34 -10.22 0.94
N ASN A 65 -37.95 -11.41 0.95
CA ASN A 65 -38.29 -12.16 2.16
C ASN A 65 -37.21 -13.16 2.58
N LEU A 66 -36.16 -13.34 1.77
CA LEU A 66 -35.06 -14.25 2.07
C LEU A 66 -33.97 -13.51 2.87
N GLU A 67 -34.04 -13.55 4.20
CA GLU A 67 -33.13 -12.81 5.10
C GLU A 67 -31.64 -13.17 4.87
N ASP A 68 -31.36 -14.43 4.55
CA ASP A 68 -30.03 -14.99 4.42
C ASP A 68 -29.30 -14.63 3.12
N ILE A 69 -29.96 -13.90 2.19
CA ILE A 69 -29.36 -13.37 0.96
C ILE A 69 -29.40 -11.85 0.86
N GLN A 70 -29.92 -11.13 1.87
CA GLN A 70 -30.10 -9.67 1.82
C GLN A 70 -28.79 -8.92 1.51
N ALA A 71 -27.67 -9.33 2.11
CA ALA A 71 -26.37 -8.74 1.85
C ALA A 71 -25.89 -8.94 0.40
N ALA A 72 -26.19 -10.13 -0.17
CA ALA A 72 -25.84 -10.42 -1.56
C ALA A 72 -26.76 -9.69 -2.54
N LEU A 73 -28.05 -9.51 -2.21
CA LEU A 73 -28.97 -8.67 -2.97
C LEU A 73 -28.49 -7.21 -3.04
N LEU A 74 -28.08 -6.62 -1.91
CA LEU A 74 -27.50 -5.28 -1.89
C LEU A 74 -26.24 -5.20 -2.76
N THR A 75 -25.38 -6.21 -2.68
CA THR A 75 -24.20 -6.27 -3.56
C THR A 75 -24.59 -6.31 -5.03
N ALA A 76 -25.58 -7.15 -5.41
CA ALA A 76 -26.08 -7.23 -6.78
C ALA A 76 -26.73 -5.91 -7.25
N ALA A 77 -27.35 -5.17 -6.33
CA ALA A 77 -27.88 -3.81 -6.59
C ALA A 77 -26.78 -2.75 -6.75
N GLY A 78 -25.48 -3.10 -6.66
CA GLY A 78 -24.36 -2.19 -6.85
C GLY A 78 -23.80 -1.61 -5.56
N VAL A 79 -24.29 -2.00 -4.40
CA VAL A 79 -23.80 -1.49 -3.11
C VAL A 79 -22.46 -2.13 -2.76
N SER A 80 -21.40 -1.33 -2.71
CA SER A 80 -20.09 -1.79 -2.25
C SER A 80 -20.05 -2.02 -0.74
N ASP A 81 -19.12 -2.84 -0.25
CA ASP A 81 -18.93 -3.10 1.19
C ASP A 81 -18.68 -1.79 1.96
N LYS A 82 -18.03 -0.80 1.34
CA LYS A 82 -17.82 0.53 1.93
C LYS A 82 -19.11 1.33 2.00
N ALA A 83 -19.90 1.37 0.94
CA ALA A 83 -21.17 2.09 0.89
C ALA A 83 -22.17 1.53 1.89
N ALA A 84 -22.20 0.20 2.08
CA ALA A 84 -23.09 -0.47 3.02
C ALA A 84 -22.96 0.03 4.47
N ASN A 85 -21.80 0.57 4.87
CA ASN A 85 -21.57 1.11 6.21
C ASN A 85 -22.26 2.47 6.45
N TYR A 86 -22.68 3.17 5.39
CA TYR A 86 -23.36 4.46 5.48
C TYR A 86 -24.87 4.37 5.30
N LEU A 87 -25.40 3.21 4.89
CA LEU A 87 -26.82 2.99 4.64
C LEU A 87 -27.54 2.54 5.91
N ASP A 88 -28.64 3.19 6.23
CA ASP A 88 -29.58 2.74 7.27
C ASP A 88 -30.51 1.61 6.79
N ALA A 89 -31.41 1.14 7.64
CA ALA A 89 -32.35 0.05 7.30
C ALA A 89 -33.41 0.49 6.29
N ASN A 90 -33.74 1.79 6.21
CA ASN A 90 -34.72 2.30 5.26
C ASN A 90 -34.10 2.42 3.88
N ASP A 91 -32.89 2.98 3.79
CA ASP A 91 -32.10 3.06 2.57
C ASP A 91 -31.94 1.69 1.91
N ARG A 92 -31.56 0.68 2.71
CA ARG A 92 -31.38 -0.68 2.21
C ARG A 92 -32.66 -1.27 1.66
N ARG A 93 -33.81 -1.07 2.34
CA ARG A 93 -35.10 -1.54 1.88
C ARG A 93 -35.55 -0.85 0.60
N GLU A 94 -35.34 0.45 0.49
CA GLU A 94 -35.66 1.21 -0.69
C GLU A 94 -34.83 0.75 -1.89
N ILE A 95 -33.52 0.66 -1.74
CA ILE A 95 -32.59 0.17 -2.79
C ILE A 95 -33.03 -1.21 -3.27
N LEU A 96 -33.35 -2.14 -2.36
CA LEU A 96 -33.73 -3.49 -2.72
C LEU A 96 -35.07 -3.55 -3.45
N ARG A 97 -36.06 -2.76 -3.03
CA ARG A 97 -37.37 -2.67 -3.73
C ARG A 97 -37.21 -2.14 -5.15
N GLU A 98 -36.48 -1.04 -5.30
CA GLU A 98 -36.22 -0.46 -6.61
C GLU A 98 -35.41 -1.39 -7.51
N TYR A 99 -34.41 -2.09 -6.95
CA TYR A 99 -33.62 -3.09 -7.66
C TYR A 99 -34.47 -4.27 -8.15
N VAL A 100 -35.29 -4.84 -7.28
CA VAL A 100 -36.19 -5.95 -7.66
C VAL A 100 -37.17 -5.49 -8.73
N LYS A 101 -37.83 -4.35 -8.56
CA LYS A 101 -38.84 -3.81 -9.47
C LYS A 101 -38.27 -3.45 -10.85
N ASN A 102 -37.14 -2.72 -10.87
CA ASN A 102 -36.65 -2.11 -12.10
C ASN A 102 -35.61 -3.00 -12.84
N VAL A 103 -35.04 -3.98 -12.16
CA VAL A 103 -33.96 -4.80 -12.70
C VAL A 103 -34.31 -6.28 -12.76
N LEU A 104 -34.76 -6.87 -11.66
CA LEU A 104 -34.99 -8.31 -11.62
C LEU A 104 -36.37 -8.69 -12.22
N ALA A 105 -37.42 -7.91 -11.96
CA ALA A 105 -38.75 -8.19 -12.51
C ALA A 105 -38.78 -8.19 -14.05
N PRO A 106 -38.10 -7.26 -14.75
CA PRO A 106 -38.00 -7.31 -16.21
C PRO A 106 -37.29 -8.53 -16.77
N ALA A 107 -36.43 -9.22 -15.98
CA ALA A 107 -35.75 -10.46 -16.42
C ALA A 107 -36.68 -11.68 -16.47
N GLY A 108 -37.92 -11.57 -15.98
CA GLY A 108 -38.92 -12.67 -15.98
C GLY A 108 -38.35 -13.91 -15.30
N ASP A 109 -38.53 -15.06 -15.92
CA ASP A 109 -38.08 -16.36 -15.37
C ASP A 109 -36.57 -16.48 -15.15
N LYS A 110 -35.78 -15.53 -15.70
CA LYS A 110 -34.31 -15.49 -15.56
C LYS A 110 -33.83 -14.58 -14.44
N PHE A 111 -34.71 -14.10 -13.55
CA PHE A 111 -34.33 -13.15 -12.50
C PHE A 111 -33.23 -13.66 -11.56
N VAL A 112 -33.18 -14.98 -11.32
CA VAL A 112 -32.09 -15.57 -10.49
C VAL A 112 -30.74 -15.52 -11.22
N GLU A 113 -30.72 -15.74 -12.54
CA GLU A 113 -29.51 -15.64 -13.34
C GLU A 113 -29.04 -14.20 -13.42
N GLU A 114 -29.96 -13.25 -13.64
CA GLU A 114 -29.67 -11.81 -13.64
C GLU A 114 -29.10 -11.35 -12.30
N LEU A 115 -29.69 -11.79 -11.18
CA LEU A 115 -29.19 -11.56 -9.85
C LEU A 115 -27.74 -12.01 -9.69
N VAL A 116 -27.41 -13.23 -10.11
CA VAL A 116 -26.07 -13.81 -10.01
C VAL A 116 -25.06 -13.07 -10.88
N TYR A 117 -25.44 -12.69 -12.10
CA TYR A 117 -24.55 -11.91 -12.98
C TYR A 117 -24.22 -10.55 -12.39
N ARG A 118 -25.20 -9.82 -11.86
CA ARG A 118 -24.98 -8.51 -11.24
C ARG A 118 -24.18 -8.60 -9.96
N PHE A 119 -24.41 -9.62 -9.16
CA PHE A 119 -23.57 -9.92 -7.99
C PHE A 119 -22.10 -10.10 -8.40
N LEU A 120 -21.84 -10.89 -9.44
CA LEU A 120 -20.48 -11.11 -9.94
C LEU A 120 -19.85 -9.85 -10.54
N LEU A 121 -20.61 -8.99 -11.23
CA LEU A 121 -20.12 -7.72 -11.75
C LEU A 121 -19.63 -6.81 -10.63
N THR A 122 -20.43 -6.61 -9.58
CA THR A 122 -20.07 -5.78 -8.43
C THR A 122 -18.87 -6.37 -7.66
N ARG A 123 -18.82 -7.70 -7.51
CA ARG A 123 -17.67 -8.37 -6.91
C ARG A 123 -16.41 -8.28 -7.78
N GLY A 124 -16.55 -8.21 -9.11
CA GLY A 124 -15.46 -7.98 -10.05
C GLY A 124 -14.77 -6.63 -9.82
N ASP A 125 -15.53 -5.56 -9.60
CA ASP A 125 -15.01 -4.24 -9.25
C ASP A 125 -14.25 -4.28 -7.91
N THR A 126 -14.84 -4.93 -6.92
CA THR A 126 -14.20 -5.15 -5.61
C THR A 126 -12.89 -5.92 -5.75
N LEU A 127 -12.85 -6.94 -6.63
CA LEU A 127 -11.66 -7.73 -6.92
C LEU A 127 -10.53 -6.88 -7.48
N GLY A 128 -10.84 -5.96 -8.41
CA GLY A 128 -9.85 -5.03 -8.97
C GLY A 128 -9.18 -4.16 -7.88
N GLY A 129 -9.98 -3.63 -6.94
CA GLY A 129 -9.49 -2.90 -5.77
C GLY A 129 -8.60 -3.76 -4.84
N LYS A 130 -9.03 -4.98 -4.54
CA LYS A 130 -8.26 -5.92 -3.71
C LYS A 130 -6.91 -6.29 -4.34
N VAL A 131 -6.86 -6.51 -5.65
CA VAL A 131 -5.60 -6.82 -6.36
C VAL A 131 -4.63 -5.64 -6.30
N ARG A 132 -5.10 -4.39 -6.49
CA ARG A 132 -4.24 -3.21 -6.35
C ARG A 132 -3.63 -3.10 -4.95
N ASN A 133 -4.43 -3.32 -3.91
CA ASN A 133 -3.93 -3.32 -2.53
C ASN A 133 -2.93 -4.46 -2.28
N LEU A 134 -3.20 -5.65 -2.82
CA LEU A 134 -2.34 -6.83 -2.68
C LEU A 134 -0.97 -6.61 -3.32
N VAL A 135 -0.90 -5.94 -4.46
CA VAL A 135 0.36 -5.59 -5.13
C VAL A 135 1.23 -4.67 -4.25
N GLY A 136 0.62 -3.72 -3.53
CA GLY A 136 1.33 -2.91 -2.52
C GLY A 136 1.87 -3.76 -1.36
N VAL A 137 1.07 -4.69 -0.86
CA VAL A 137 1.49 -5.64 0.21
C VAL A 137 2.64 -6.53 -0.26
N TRP A 138 2.63 -7.00 -1.50
CA TRP A 138 3.73 -7.81 -2.04
C TRP A 138 5.04 -7.04 -2.12
N ALA A 139 5.01 -5.77 -2.52
CA ALA A 139 6.21 -4.94 -2.53
C ALA A 139 6.79 -4.78 -1.13
N GLN A 140 5.94 -4.50 -0.13
CA GLN A 140 6.36 -4.43 1.25
C GLN A 140 6.92 -5.78 1.73
N ARG A 141 6.28 -6.90 1.40
CA ARG A 141 6.76 -8.27 1.71
C ARG A 141 8.12 -8.53 1.09
N GLN A 142 8.30 -8.21 -0.19
CA GLN A 142 9.56 -8.39 -0.90
C GLN A 142 10.67 -7.56 -0.25
N PHE A 143 10.41 -6.28 0.02
CA PHE A 143 11.35 -5.40 0.71
C PHE A 143 11.69 -5.91 2.12
N THR A 144 10.69 -6.36 2.88
CA THR A 144 10.86 -7.02 4.19
C THR A 144 11.81 -8.21 4.10
N ASN A 145 11.65 -9.07 3.08
CA ASN A 145 12.52 -10.23 2.89
C ASN A 145 13.95 -9.83 2.60
N TYR A 146 14.22 -8.77 1.84
CA TYR A 146 15.57 -8.24 1.62
C TYR A 146 16.19 -7.73 2.92
N ILE A 147 15.45 -7.00 3.75
CA ILE A 147 15.92 -6.55 5.08
C ILE A 147 16.30 -7.77 5.94
N VAL A 148 15.42 -8.75 6.04
CA VAL A 148 15.67 -9.98 6.82
C VAL A 148 16.90 -10.73 6.32
N SER A 149 17.03 -10.87 5.00
CA SER A 149 18.18 -11.54 4.39
C SER A 149 19.49 -10.80 4.66
N GLU A 150 19.51 -9.48 4.57
CA GLU A 150 20.70 -8.66 4.86
C GLU A 150 21.25 -8.94 6.26
N PHE A 151 20.36 -8.96 7.26
CA PHE A 151 20.75 -9.22 8.65
C PHE A 151 21.16 -10.67 8.90
N ARG A 152 20.44 -11.63 8.31
CA ARG A 152 20.78 -13.06 8.43
C ARG A 152 22.15 -13.39 7.82
N VAL A 153 22.40 -12.89 6.61
CA VAL A 153 23.69 -13.11 5.93
C VAL A 153 24.84 -12.46 6.69
N ALA A 154 24.60 -11.27 7.25
CA ALA A 154 25.59 -10.55 8.05
C ALA A 154 25.76 -11.11 9.48
N GLY A 155 24.95 -12.04 9.92
CA GLY A 155 24.96 -12.55 11.31
C GLY A 155 24.63 -11.49 12.35
N ARG A 156 23.86 -10.44 11.99
CA ARG A 156 23.51 -9.32 12.84
C ARG A 156 22.14 -9.52 13.48
N GLU A 157 21.99 -9.01 14.71
CA GLU A 157 20.70 -9.05 15.40
C GLU A 157 19.69 -8.13 14.74
N LEU A 158 18.49 -8.65 14.51
CA LEU A 158 17.31 -7.92 14.02
C LEU A 158 16.10 -8.33 14.85
N ARG A 159 15.31 -7.32 15.26
CA ARG A 159 14.02 -7.56 15.92
C ARG A 159 12.92 -6.87 15.11
N TRP A 160 11.72 -7.42 15.17
CA TRP A 160 10.57 -6.90 14.45
C TRP A 160 9.40 -6.60 15.38
N LEU A 161 8.53 -5.69 14.97
CA LEU A 161 7.31 -5.30 15.68
C LEU A 161 6.10 -5.78 14.88
N ASP A 162 5.17 -6.44 15.55
CA ASP A 162 3.96 -6.98 14.95
C ASP A 162 2.93 -5.90 14.57
N ALA A 163 1.84 -6.32 13.90
CA ALA A 163 0.74 -5.45 13.48
C ALA A 163 0.04 -4.76 14.66
N ARG A 164 0.06 -5.33 15.86
CA ARG A 164 -0.54 -4.78 17.07
C ARG A 164 0.34 -3.74 17.75
N ARG A 165 1.62 -3.65 17.34
CA ARG A 165 2.63 -2.71 17.88
C ARG A 165 2.81 -2.81 19.40
N THR A 166 2.70 -4.03 19.93
CA THR A 166 2.69 -4.25 21.37
C THR A 166 4.02 -4.78 21.89
N ARG A 167 4.78 -5.50 21.05
CA ARG A 167 5.98 -6.20 21.49
C ARG A 167 6.98 -6.41 20.36
N TRP A 168 8.25 -6.11 20.63
CA TRP A 168 9.38 -6.50 19.79
C TRP A 168 9.69 -7.98 19.92
N GLN A 169 9.88 -8.65 18.79
CA GLN A 169 10.17 -10.08 18.71
C GLN A 169 11.47 -10.30 17.97
N PRO A 170 12.23 -11.38 18.28
CA PRO A 170 13.39 -11.76 17.50
C PRO A 170 12.96 -12.16 16.08
N ILE A 171 13.87 -12.00 15.10
CA ILE A 171 13.57 -12.26 13.69
C ILE A 171 13.20 -13.71 13.39
N ASP A 172 13.70 -14.67 14.18
CA ASP A 172 13.39 -16.10 14.01
C ASP A 172 11.92 -16.43 14.31
N ALA A 173 11.23 -15.57 15.05
CA ALA A 173 9.80 -15.68 15.29
C ALA A 173 8.94 -15.12 14.15
N LEU A 174 9.54 -14.54 13.10
CA LEU A 174 8.82 -14.02 11.95
C LEU A 174 8.37 -15.15 11.02
N THR A 175 7.06 -15.43 11.06
CA THR A 175 6.41 -16.44 10.20
C THR A 175 5.70 -15.82 9.00
N ASP A 176 5.25 -14.57 9.12
CA ASP A 176 4.51 -13.86 8.08
C ASP A 176 5.03 -12.42 7.91
N PRO A 177 5.78 -12.14 6.82
CA PRO A 177 6.30 -10.80 6.53
C PRO A 177 5.24 -9.69 6.45
N ASP A 178 3.98 -10.02 6.17
CA ASP A 178 2.89 -9.04 6.08
C ASP A 178 2.50 -8.47 7.46
N GLN A 179 2.87 -9.17 8.54
CA GLN A 179 2.62 -8.71 9.91
C GLN A 179 3.64 -7.67 10.39
N VAL A 180 4.73 -7.48 9.66
CA VAL A 180 5.78 -6.53 10.06
C VAL A 180 5.29 -5.09 9.93
N ARG A 181 5.42 -4.33 11.02
CA ARG A 181 5.17 -2.88 11.07
C ARG A 181 6.43 -2.06 11.26
N ALA A 182 7.44 -2.65 11.88
CA ALA A 182 8.75 -2.02 12.02
C ALA A 182 9.83 -3.07 12.31
N PHE A 183 11.07 -2.70 12.01
CA PHE A 183 12.27 -3.40 12.44
C PHE A 183 13.10 -2.53 13.37
N THR A 184 13.91 -3.13 14.23
CA THR A 184 14.91 -2.42 15.03
C THR A 184 16.23 -3.19 15.06
N TRP A 185 17.32 -2.43 14.99
CA TRP A 185 18.70 -2.93 15.08
C TRP A 185 19.64 -1.84 15.61
N THR A 186 20.92 -2.16 15.69
CA THR A 186 21.96 -1.19 16.04
C THR A 186 23.02 -1.16 14.94
N THR A 187 23.40 0.06 14.48
CA THR A 187 24.51 0.30 13.59
C THR A 187 25.65 0.96 14.39
N GLY A 188 26.72 0.21 14.66
CA GLY A 188 27.68 0.64 15.68
C GLY A 188 27.02 0.77 17.06
N TYR A 189 26.96 1.99 17.60
CA TYR A 189 26.25 2.31 18.86
C TYR A 189 24.90 3.02 18.63
N LEU A 190 24.51 3.23 17.39
CA LEU A 190 23.34 4.03 17.04
C LEU A 190 22.10 3.13 16.87
N PRO A 191 21.07 3.29 17.69
CA PRO A 191 19.83 2.54 17.54
C PRO A 191 19.06 3.01 16.32
N ARG A 192 18.45 2.07 15.61
CA ARG A 192 17.65 2.29 14.40
C ARG A 192 16.30 1.62 14.51
N VAL A 193 15.29 2.30 14.00
CA VAL A 193 13.96 1.74 13.76
C VAL A 193 13.55 2.06 12.33
N LEU A 194 13.33 1.04 11.51
CA LEU A 194 12.69 1.15 10.19
C LEU A 194 11.20 0.82 10.34
N ALA A 195 10.35 1.77 10.04
CA ALA A 195 8.92 1.66 10.18
C ALA A 195 8.20 1.85 8.83
N TYR A 196 7.09 1.11 8.65
CA TYR A 196 6.24 1.18 7.47
C TYR A 196 5.04 2.10 7.69
N ASN A 197 4.66 2.86 6.65
CA ASN A 197 3.43 3.64 6.59
C ASN A 197 3.26 4.61 7.78
N ILE A 198 4.24 5.46 7.99
CA ILE A 198 4.27 6.44 9.09
C ILE A 198 3.85 7.82 8.60
N SER A 199 2.92 8.44 9.32
CA SER A 199 2.61 9.85 9.17
C SER A 199 3.74 10.71 9.73
N VAL A 200 4.41 11.44 8.85
CA VAL A 200 5.60 12.28 9.17
C VAL A 200 5.21 13.73 9.45
N PRO A 201 6.06 14.52 10.16
CA PRO A 201 5.80 15.94 10.36
C PRO A 201 6.01 16.71 9.04
N LEU A 202 4.94 17.09 8.38
CA LEU A 202 4.96 17.93 7.19
C LEU A 202 4.41 19.32 7.52
N ILE A 203 5.01 20.35 6.90
CA ILE A 203 4.50 21.71 6.95
C ILE A 203 3.31 21.81 5.99
N LYS A 204 2.23 22.47 6.44
CA LYS A 204 1.09 22.77 5.58
C LYS A 204 1.49 23.78 4.51
N THR A 205 1.00 23.62 3.30
CA THR A 205 1.15 24.63 2.25
C THR A 205 0.16 25.77 2.46
N ASP A 206 0.43 26.94 1.85
CA ASP A 206 -0.46 28.11 1.94
C ASP A 206 -1.87 27.78 1.40
N GLU A 207 -1.98 26.94 0.38
CA GLU A 207 -3.26 26.45 -0.16
C GLU A 207 -4.01 25.55 0.84
N GLU A 208 -3.30 24.73 1.59
CA GLU A 208 -3.87 23.89 2.65
C GLU A 208 -4.30 24.75 3.86
N MET A 209 -3.64 25.87 4.11
CA MET A 209 -4.01 26.82 5.16
C MET A 209 -5.18 27.71 4.75
N ALA A 210 -5.26 28.13 3.49
CA ALA A 210 -6.36 28.95 2.97
C ALA A 210 -7.70 28.18 2.84
N GLY A 211 -7.65 26.84 2.73
CA GLY A 211 -8.84 25.97 2.68
C GLY A 211 -9.44 25.60 4.04
N GLU A 212 -8.97 26.14 5.15
CA GLU A 212 -9.40 25.80 6.53
C GLU A 212 -10.71 26.47 6.99
N SER A 213 -11.68 26.65 6.09
CA SER A 213 -13.08 26.90 6.45
C SER A 213 -13.90 25.60 6.67
N ALA A 214 -13.25 24.47 6.88
CA ALA A 214 -13.89 23.17 6.87
C ALA A 214 -14.05 22.58 8.28
N THR A 215 -15.17 21.86 8.47
CA THR A 215 -15.66 21.27 9.71
C THR A 215 -14.68 20.33 10.44
N ALA A 216 -14.90 20.11 11.75
CA ALA A 216 -14.08 19.24 12.61
C ALA A 216 -13.96 17.78 12.11
N GLU A 217 -14.84 17.33 11.22
CA GLU A 217 -14.79 16.01 10.58
C GLU A 217 -13.74 15.94 9.47
N ASP A 218 -13.59 17.01 8.69
CA ASP A 218 -12.53 17.13 7.67
C ASP A 218 -11.13 17.23 8.30
N ALA A 219 -11.02 17.77 9.50
CA ALA A 219 -9.75 17.84 10.23
C ALA A 219 -9.21 16.44 10.63
N ARG A 220 -10.09 15.44 10.83
CA ARG A 220 -9.69 14.03 11.11
C ARG A 220 -9.28 13.28 9.84
N SER A 221 -9.80 13.65 8.70
CA SER A 221 -9.44 13.13 7.37
C SER A 221 -8.11 13.70 6.85
N ARG A 222 -7.63 14.81 7.39
CA ARG A 222 -6.36 15.48 7.05
C ARG A 222 -5.15 14.93 7.79
N GLY A 223 -5.14 13.61 8.02
CA GLY A 223 -3.94 12.92 8.48
C GLY A 223 -2.82 13.15 7.49
N GLY A 224 -1.66 13.63 7.97
CA GLY A 224 -0.47 13.82 7.14
C GLY A 224 -0.25 12.58 6.29
N LYS A 225 0.06 12.77 5.00
CA LYS A 225 0.29 11.63 4.09
C LYS A 225 1.35 10.71 4.70
N ASN A 226 1.05 9.44 4.79
CA ASN A 226 2.00 8.47 5.31
C ASN A 226 3.13 8.27 4.29
N VAL A 227 4.35 8.17 4.78
CA VAL A 227 5.53 7.76 4.02
C VAL A 227 5.68 6.26 4.13
N ASP A 228 5.91 5.58 3.00
CA ASP A 228 5.92 4.13 2.93
C ASP A 228 7.02 3.52 3.81
N LEU A 229 8.22 4.13 3.83
CA LEU A 229 9.42 3.66 4.54
C LEU A 229 10.07 4.79 5.33
N CYS A 230 10.21 4.64 6.64
CA CYS A 230 10.81 5.64 7.53
C CYS A 230 11.90 5.02 8.40
N LEU A 231 13.16 5.39 8.19
CA LEU A 231 14.26 5.04 9.07
C LEU A 231 14.48 6.13 10.11
N LEU A 232 14.45 5.75 11.38
CA LEU A 232 14.55 6.64 12.53
C LEU A 232 15.78 6.33 13.38
N HIS A 233 16.40 7.35 13.92
CA HIS A 233 17.38 7.26 15.01
C HIS A 233 16.62 7.29 16.33
N THR A 234 16.25 6.14 16.82
CA THR A 234 15.52 5.98 18.08
C THR A 234 15.68 4.55 18.61
N THR A 235 15.51 4.39 19.92
CA THR A 235 15.51 3.05 20.52
C THR A 235 14.16 2.34 20.30
N ALA A 236 14.19 1.01 20.36
CA ALA A 236 13.00 0.18 20.27
C ALA A 236 11.92 0.60 21.30
N ASP A 237 12.32 0.86 22.54
CA ASP A 237 11.42 1.26 23.61
C ASP A 237 10.83 2.65 23.42
N ALA A 238 11.67 3.62 22.99
CA ALA A 238 11.20 4.97 22.70
C ALA A 238 10.22 5.03 21.51
N TYR A 239 10.37 4.14 20.53
CA TYR A 239 9.46 4.03 19.40
C TYR A 239 8.05 3.58 19.81
N ILE A 240 7.91 2.64 20.74
CA ILE A 240 6.62 2.14 21.24
C ILE A 240 6.12 2.87 22.49
N ALA A 241 6.92 3.82 23.03
CA ALA A 241 6.55 4.58 24.22
C ALA A 241 5.27 5.40 23.98
N ARG A 242 4.51 5.54 25.03
CA ARG A 242 3.15 6.13 25.04
C ARG A 242 3.13 7.67 25.14
N PRO A 243 2.02 8.29 24.78
CA PRO A 243 0.68 7.75 24.64
C PRO A 243 0.28 7.36 23.26
N THR A 244 -0.27 6.93 22.52
CA THR A 244 -0.87 6.53 21.24
C THR A 244 0.02 6.69 19.99
N ARG A 245 0.92 7.68 19.96
CA ARG A 245 1.87 7.89 18.85
C ARG A 245 3.29 7.91 19.40
N PRO A 246 4.22 7.14 18.80
CA PRO A 246 5.63 7.18 19.20
C PRO A 246 6.17 8.61 19.12
N ARG A 247 6.89 9.03 20.17
CA ARG A 247 7.39 10.41 20.25
C ARG A 247 8.36 10.74 19.12
N ALA A 248 9.23 9.80 18.78
CA ALA A 248 10.23 9.95 17.73
C ALA A 248 9.66 10.32 16.37
N VAL A 249 8.43 9.87 16.02
CA VAL A 249 7.80 10.23 14.74
C VAL A 249 7.20 11.63 14.71
N LYS A 250 7.24 12.38 15.82
CA LYS A 250 6.79 13.78 15.87
C LYS A 250 7.90 14.78 15.64
N GLU A 251 9.14 14.36 15.76
CA GLU A 251 10.32 15.23 15.76
C GLU A 251 11.17 14.96 14.52
N SER A 252 11.35 15.96 13.67
CA SER A 252 12.04 15.85 12.37
C SER A 252 13.48 15.37 12.48
N GLN A 253 14.17 15.69 13.58
CA GLN A 253 15.55 15.31 13.82
C GLN A 253 15.80 13.82 14.01
N HIS A 254 14.77 13.04 14.29
CA HIS A 254 14.91 11.59 14.42
C HIS A 254 14.94 10.86 13.07
N TYR A 255 14.54 11.51 11.98
CA TYR A 255 14.48 10.87 10.68
C TYR A 255 15.86 10.82 10.02
N VAL A 256 16.32 9.61 9.72
CA VAL A 256 17.59 9.32 9.05
C VAL A 256 17.38 9.19 7.55
N ALA A 257 16.35 8.43 7.16
CA ALA A 257 15.96 8.26 5.76
C ALA A 257 14.46 8.10 5.61
N LEU A 258 13.93 8.55 4.47
CA LEU A 258 12.52 8.46 4.09
C LEU A 258 12.41 7.97 2.64
N GLY A 259 11.53 7.01 2.40
CA GLY A 259 11.39 6.40 1.07
C GLY A 259 9.97 6.12 0.66
N GLU A 260 9.76 6.18 -0.65
CA GLU A 260 8.53 5.74 -1.32
C GLU A 260 8.74 4.37 -1.97
N LEU A 261 7.77 3.48 -1.76
CA LEU A 261 7.77 2.11 -2.28
C LEU A 261 6.54 1.90 -3.18
N LYS A 262 6.78 1.69 -4.48
CA LYS A 262 5.71 1.49 -5.47
C LYS A 262 5.75 0.09 -6.05
N GLY A 263 4.82 -0.76 -5.62
CA GLY A 263 4.77 -2.18 -5.95
C GLY A 263 4.07 -2.52 -7.28
N GLY A 264 3.38 -1.56 -7.91
CA GLY A 264 2.70 -1.78 -9.18
C GLY A 264 3.65 -2.28 -10.27
N ILE A 265 3.18 -3.19 -11.11
CA ILE A 265 3.94 -3.69 -12.27
C ILE A 265 3.34 -3.19 -13.60
N ASP A 266 2.15 -2.59 -13.54
CA ASP A 266 1.47 -2.04 -14.71
C ASP A 266 2.14 -0.73 -15.16
N PRO A 267 2.71 -0.68 -16.40
CA PRO A 267 3.33 0.52 -16.93
C PRO A 267 2.37 1.71 -17.04
N ALA A 268 1.10 1.46 -17.35
CA ALA A 268 0.10 2.53 -17.49
C ALA A 268 -0.15 3.28 -16.17
N GLY A 269 -0.09 2.56 -15.03
CA GLY A 269 -0.21 3.16 -13.71
C GLY A 269 1.11 3.69 -13.13
N ALA A 270 2.26 3.24 -13.66
CA ALA A 270 3.57 3.56 -13.12
C ALA A 270 3.87 5.06 -13.16
N ASP A 271 3.57 5.74 -14.26
CA ASP A 271 3.79 7.18 -14.44
C ASP A 271 2.95 8.02 -13.47
N GLU A 272 1.68 7.67 -13.27
CA GLU A 272 0.80 8.34 -12.30
C GLU A 272 1.29 8.12 -10.86
N HIS A 273 1.69 6.90 -10.53
CA HIS A 273 2.25 6.58 -9.20
C HIS A 273 3.58 7.30 -8.97
N TRP A 274 4.41 7.45 -10.01
CA TRP A 274 5.64 8.22 -9.90
C TRP A 274 5.38 9.71 -9.69
N LYS A 275 4.49 10.34 -10.47
CA LYS A 275 4.13 11.75 -10.28
C LYS A 275 3.66 12.03 -8.87
N THR A 276 2.85 11.13 -8.31
CA THR A 276 2.42 11.22 -6.91
C THR A 276 3.59 11.07 -5.94
N ALA A 277 4.47 10.09 -6.15
CA ALA A 277 5.62 9.83 -5.29
C ALA A 277 6.64 10.97 -5.35
N SER A 278 6.98 11.48 -6.56
CA SER A 278 7.94 12.57 -6.73
C SER A 278 7.46 13.87 -6.10
N ALA A 279 6.17 14.20 -6.26
CA ALA A 279 5.55 15.36 -5.59
C ALA A 279 5.59 15.22 -4.06
N HIS A 280 5.35 14.01 -3.54
CA HIS A 280 5.41 13.73 -2.11
C HIS A 280 6.85 13.83 -1.57
N LEU A 281 7.83 13.24 -2.25
CA LEU A 281 9.25 13.35 -1.89
C LEU A 281 9.75 14.81 -1.91
N ALA A 282 9.34 15.59 -2.92
CA ALA A 282 9.66 17.02 -2.98
C ALA A 282 9.02 17.79 -1.81
N ARG A 283 7.80 17.46 -1.42
CA ARG A 283 7.14 18.04 -0.24
C ARG A 283 7.86 17.67 1.05
N ILE A 284 8.24 16.41 1.23
CA ILE A 284 9.03 15.93 2.38
C ILE A 284 10.33 16.74 2.47
N ARG A 285 11.08 16.83 1.38
CA ARG A 285 12.35 17.59 1.34
C ARG A 285 12.18 19.02 1.81
N ARG A 286 11.18 19.75 1.28
CA ARG A 286 10.89 21.13 1.66
C ARG A 286 10.50 21.26 3.14
N SER A 287 9.60 20.37 3.60
CA SER A 287 9.14 20.41 4.99
C SER A 287 10.25 20.12 5.99
N PHE A 288 11.07 19.11 5.72
CA PHE A 288 12.17 18.75 6.61
C PHE A 288 13.27 19.81 6.61
N ALA A 289 13.61 20.40 5.47
CA ALA A 289 14.56 21.53 5.39
C ALA A 289 14.08 22.71 6.23
N ALA A 290 12.81 23.08 6.16
CA ALA A 290 12.22 24.15 6.97
C ALA A 290 12.16 23.79 8.47
N LEU A 291 12.16 22.51 8.83
CA LEU A 291 12.27 22.02 10.21
C LEU A 291 13.73 21.82 10.67
N GLY A 292 14.71 22.24 9.88
CA GLY A 292 16.14 22.12 10.19
C GLY A 292 16.69 20.70 10.12
N ALA A 293 16.05 19.80 9.35
CA ALA A 293 16.47 18.42 9.18
C ALA A 293 16.62 18.06 7.68
N ALA A 294 17.53 17.15 7.38
CA ALA A 294 17.81 16.70 6.01
C ALA A 294 17.95 15.17 5.94
N PRO A 295 16.86 14.40 6.10
CA PRO A 295 16.92 12.96 5.97
C PRO A 295 17.28 12.55 4.53
N ALA A 296 17.96 11.42 4.37
CA ALA A 296 18.20 10.83 3.06
C ALA A 296 16.86 10.44 2.42
N LEU A 297 16.64 10.82 1.17
CA LEU A 297 15.42 10.45 0.44
C LEU A 297 15.71 9.35 -0.58
N PHE A 298 14.82 8.36 -0.68
CA PHE A 298 15.01 7.27 -1.63
C PHE A 298 13.69 6.79 -2.25
N PHE A 299 13.82 6.16 -3.42
CA PHE A 299 12.69 5.61 -4.16
C PHE A 299 12.93 4.15 -4.54
N ILE A 300 11.91 3.32 -4.40
CA ILE A 300 11.92 1.93 -4.87
C ILE A 300 10.65 1.67 -5.69
N GLY A 301 10.81 1.10 -6.89
CA GLY A 301 9.68 0.75 -7.75
C GLY A 301 9.84 -0.60 -8.44
N ASN A 302 8.72 -1.28 -8.71
CA ASN A 302 8.68 -2.50 -9.52
C ASN A 302 8.50 -2.19 -11.01
N ALA A 303 7.68 -1.17 -11.35
CA ALA A 303 7.51 -0.71 -12.72
C ALA A 303 8.13 0.68 -12.85
N ILE A 304 9.26 0.75 -13.52
CA ILE A 304 9.96 1.99 -13.84
C ILE A 304 10.11 2.06 -15.36
N GLU A 305 9.40 3.00 -15.98
CA GLU A 305 9.47 3.27 -17.42
C GLU A 305 10.65 4.19 -17.76
N ALA A 306 11.07 4.25 -19.02
CA ALA A 306 12.25 5.01 -19.42
C ALA A 306 12.16 6.51 -19.11
N SER A 307 11.00 7.14 -19.29
CA SER A 307 10.76 8.54 -18.93
C SER A 307 10.93 8.76 -17.43
N MET A 308 10.30 7.90 -16.62
CA MET A 308 10.39 7.91 -15.16
C MET A 308 11.84 7.68 -14.68
N ALA A 309 12.55 6.74 -15.30
CA ALA A 309 13.96 6.47 -15.00
C ALA A 309 14.85 7.69 -15.24
N GLY A 310 14.59 8.45 -16.32
CA GLY A 310 15.28 9.70 -16.61
C GLY A 310 15.03 10.77 -15.55
N GLU A 311 13.80 10.92 -15.08
CA GLU A 311 13.45 11.87 -14.01
C GLU A 311 14.10 11.48 -12.67
N ILE A 312 14.01 10.19 -12.27
CA ILE A 312 14.66 9.66 -11.05
C ILE A 312 16.17 9.92 -11.11
N TRP A 313 16.79 9.59 -12.24
CA TRP A 313 18.22 9.81 -12.47
C TRP A 313 18.61 11.28 -12.30
N GLY A 314 17.87 12.20 -12.93
CA GLY A 314 18.09 13.63 -12.76
C GLY A 314 17.97 14.09 -11.30
N MET A 315 17.03 13.53 -10.53
CA MET A 315 16.89 13.80 -9.10
C MET A 315 18.09 13.26 -8.28
N LEU A 316 18.63 12.11 -8.63
CA LEU A 316 19.84 11.53 -8.03
C LEU A 316 21.07 12.43 -8.30
N GLU A 317 21.24 12.88 -9.54
CA GLU A 317 22.37 13.76 -9.93
C GLU A 317 22.31 15.15 -9.27
N ARG A 318 21.10 15.68 -9.04
CA ARG A 318 20.91 16.95 -8.31
C ARG A 318 20.92 16.79 -6.78
N GLY A 319 21.08 15.57 -6.26
CA GLY A 319 21.04 15.30 -4.82
C GLY A 319 19.64 15.47 -4.19
N GLU A 320 18.60 15.47 -4.99
CA GLU A 320 17.20 15.53 -4.54
C GLU A 320 16.72 14.16 -4.02
N LEU A 321 17.27 13.09 -4.57
CA LEU A 321 17.26 11.75 -4.04
C LEU A 321 18.67 11.31 -3.68
N THR A 322 18.79 10.57 -2.60
CA THR A 322 20.07 9.97 -2.16
C THR A 322 20.28 8.62 -2.80
N ASN A 323 19.21 7.85 -2.99
CA ASN A 323 19.27 6.50 -3.58
C ASN A 323 17.98 6.15 -4.31
N ALA A 324 18.05 5.22 -5.26
CA ALA A 324 16.89 4.64 -5.91
C ALA A 324 17.19 3.21 -6.39
N ALA A 325 16.17 2.36 -6.50
CA ALA A 325 16.33 1.01 -7.03
C ALA A 325 15.06 0.53 -7.75
N ASN A 326 15.28 -0.30 -8.77
CA ASN A 326 14.25 -1.16 -9.33
C ASN A 326 14.24 -2.47 -8.54
N MET A 327 13.12 -2.76 -7.86
CA MET A 327 13.03 -3.94 -6.99
C MET A 327 12.90 -5.25 -7.78
N THR A 328 12.70 -5.20 -9.10
CA THR A 328 12.75 -6.39 -9.97
C THR A 328 14.19 -6.79 -10.35
N ASP A 329 15.19 -5.97 -10.01
CA ASP A 329 16.62 -6.29 -10.08
C ASP A 329 17.15 -6.53 -8.66
N ASP A 330 17.44 -7.79 -8.34
CA ASP A 330 17.92 -8.20 -7.01
C ASP A 330 19.19 -7.47 -6.58
N ARG A 331 20.10 -7.14 -7.52
CA ARG A 331 21.37 -6.44 -7.20
C ARG A 331 21.06 -5.01 -6.72
N GLN A 332 20.13 -4.32 -7.37
CA GLN A 332 19.73 -2.98 -6.98
C GLN A 332 19.02 -3.00 -5.63
N ALA A 333 18.07 -3.93 -5.44
CA ALA A 333 17.33 -4.09 -4.20
C ALA A 333 18.25 -4.40 -3.02
N VAL A 334 19.17 -5.37 -3.16
CA VAL A 334 20.16 -5.74 -2.14
C VAL A 334 21.10 -4.57 -1.83
N SER A 335 21.60 -3.86 -2.85
CA SER A 335 22.52 -2.74 -2.67
C SER A 335 21.85 -1.58 -1.91
N LEU A 336 20.61 -1.22 -2.26
CA LEU A 336 19.86 -0.17 -1.57
C LEU A 336 19.55 -0.58 -0.12
N VAL A 337 19.11 -1.81 0.11
CA VAL A 337 18.84 -2.33 1.45
C VAL A 337 20.11 -2.35 2.30
N SER A 338 21.24 -2.82 1.75
CA SER A 338 22.54 -2.81 2.45
C SER A 338 22.97 -1.39 2.82
N TRP A 339 22.75 -0.41 1.93
CA TRP A 339 22.98 0.99 2.25
C TRP A 339 22.10 1.46 3.41
N LEU A 340 20.78 1.21 3.33
CA LEU A 340 19.81 1.63 4.36
C LEU A 340 20.14 1.03 5.74
N CYS A 341 20.57 -0.24 5.79
CA CYS A 341 20.94 -0.95 7.03
C CYS A 341 22.27 -0.50 7.64
N LYS A 342 23.06 0.30 6.91
CA LYS A 342 24.33 0.88 7.37
C LYS A 342 24.21 2.33 7.86
N LEU A 343 23.12 3.03 7.49
CA LEU A 343 22.85 4.37 8.01
C LEU A 343 22.60 4.31 9.52
#